data_3ff9056dc73039de0e77f880ef6a8daa
#
_entry.id   3ff9056dc73039de0e77f880ef6a8daa
#
_cell.length_a   1.000
_cell.length_b   1.000
_cell.length_c   1.000
_cell.angle_alpha   90.00
_cell.angle_beta   90.00
_cell.angle_gamma   90.00
#
_symmetry.space_group_name_H-M   'P 1'
#
loop_
_entity.id
_entity.type
_entity.pdbx_description
1 polymer ?
#
loop_
_entity_poly.entity_id
_entity_poly.type
_entity_poly.pdbx_seq_one_letter_code
_entity_poly.pdbx_strand_id
1 'polypeptide(L)'
;AFDTLTHFAQRITTVQMPTLFDTHFFVAGAPSGHAGSHDGRESVDSIWISPADAIADRKKWNVIFPTKLNLMKLAKSKTVADALAAADAEKPLTVTPWVEQGPDGPILKIRDDAGYEQTTTPLREAT
;
A
#
# COMPACT_ATOMS: atom_id res chain seq x y z
N ALA A 1 -14.57 15.25 1.36
CA ALA A 1 -14.89 15.36 2.78
C ALA A 1 -14.30 14.18 3.56
N PHE A 2 -13.85 14.43 4.78
CA PHE A 2 -13.19 13.39 5.60
C PHE A 2 -14.15 12.27 6.01
N ASP A 3 -15.43 12.52 6.08
CA ASP A 3 -16.44 11.52 6.42
C ASP A 3 -16.60 10.44 5.33
N THR A 4 -16.09 10.68 4.12
CA THR A 4 -16.11 9.69 3.04
C THR A 4 -14.84 8.82 3.00
N LEU A 5 -13.87 9.07 3.87
CA LEU A 5 -12.60 8.34 3.93
C LEU A 5 -12.70 7.21 4.96
N THR A 6 -12.25 6.03 4.58
CA THR A 6 -12.16 4.89 5.49
C THR A 6 -10.68 4.55 5.71
N HIS A 7 -10.26 4.45 6.97
CA HIS A 7 -8.89 4.13 7.33
C HIS A 7 -8.56 2.71 6.88
N PHE A 8 -7.55 2.57 6.02
CA PHE A 8 -7.21 1.33 5.36
C PHE A 8 -5.93 0.69 5.91
N ALA A 9 -4.90 1.50 6.17
CA ALA A 9 -3.61 1.01 6.63
C ALA A 9 -2.82 2.12 7.31
N GLN A 10 -1.83 1.73 8.10
CA GLN A 10 -0.90 2.66 8.73
C GLN A 10 0.50 2.07 8.69
N ARG A 11 1.48 2.87 8.30
CA ARG A 11 2.86 2.43 8.22
C ARG A 11 3.79 3.50 8.79
N ILE A 12 4.72 3.05 9.63
CA ILE A 12 5.85 3.86 10.06
C ILE A 12 7.05 3.44 9.22
N THR A 13 7.84 4.41 8.78
CA THR A 13 9.04 4.15 7.99
C THR A 13 9.98 3.17 8.72
N THR A 14 10.68 2.32 7.96
CA THR A 14 11.64 1.35 8.50
C THR A 14 12.58 2.04 9.49
N VAL A 15 12.80 1.41 10.67
CA VAL A 15 13.56 2.01 11.76
C VAL A 15 15.00 2.35 11.40
N GLN A 16 15.57 1.73 10.36
CA GLN A 16 16.92 2.02 9.87
C GLN A 16 17.02 3.31 9.05
N MET A 17 15.87 3.93 8.72
CA MET A 17 15.87 5.16 7.94
C MET A 17 16.18 6.37 8.84
N PRO A 18 16.86 7.41 8.30
CA PRO A 18 17.22 8.59 9.10
C PRO A 18 16.03 9.43 9.54
N THR A 19 14.93 9.38 8.79
CA THR A 19 13.70 10.10 9.12
C THR A 19 12.54 9.13 9.12
N LEU A 20 11.74 9.15 10.21
CA LEU A 20 10.58 8.29 10.34
C LEU A 20 9.30 9.07 10.04
N PHE A 21 8.46 8.49 9.18
CA PHE A 21 7.14 9.04 8.87
C PHE A 21 6.06 8.06 9.33
N ASP A 22 5.05 8.59 9.99
CA ASP A 22 3.83 7.84 10.34
C ASP A 22 2.79 8.15 9.27
N THR A 23 2.52 7.20 8.39
CA THR A 23 1.65 7.40 7.23
C THR A 23 0.35 6.62 7.42
N HIS A 24 -0.76 7.33 7.33
CA HIS A 24 -2.10 6.75 7.35
C HIS A 24 -2.65 6.69 5.93
N PHE A 25 -3.13 5.53 5.53
CA PHE A 25 -3.71 5.30 4.21
C PHE A 25 -5.22 5.19 4.32
N PHE A 26 -5.93 5.84 3.40
CA PHE A 26 -7.38 5.84 3.38
C PHE A 26 -7.88 5.35 2.04
N VAL A 27 -9.07 4.74 2.04
CA VAL A 27 -9.79 4.41 0.81
C VAL A 27 -11.07 5.24 0.75
N ALA A 28 -11.46 5.61 -0.46
CA ALA A 28 -12.69 6.35 -0.72
C ALA A 28 -13.22 5.99 -2.10
N GLY A 29 -14.53 6.05 -2.26
CA GLY A 29 -15.13 5.93 -3.58
C GLY A 29 -14.89 7.20 -4.38
N ALA A 30 -14.42 7.07 -5.62
CA ALA A 30 -14.25 8.22 -6.50
C ALA A 30 -15.64 8.74 -6.93
N PRO A 31 -15.81 10.09 -6.97
CA PRO A 31 -17.07 10.65 -7.47
C PRO A 31 -17.34 10.23 -8.92
N SER A 32 -18.61 9.97 -9.23
CA SER A 32 -19.02 9.59 -10.56
C SER A 32 -18.69 10.70 -11.56
N GLY A 33 -18.09 10.33 -12.70
CA GLY A 33 -17.72 11.29 -13.74
C GLY A 33 -16.45 12.10 -13.45
N HIS A 34 -15.78 11.87 -12.33
CA HIS A 34 -14.56 12.58 -11.97
C HIS A 34 -13.33 11.80 -12.45
N ALA A 35 -12.53 12.41 -13.32
CA ALA A 35 -11.35 11.77 -13.89
C ALA A 35 -10.12 11.88 -13.00
N GLY A 36 -10.08 12.84 -12.09
CA GLY A 36 -8.90 13.12 -11.28
C GLY A 36 -7.83 13.88 -12.07
N SER A 37 -6.86 14.42 -11.36
CA SER A 37 -5.69 15.06 -11.96
C SER A 37 -4.53 15.05 -10.99
N HIS A 38 -3.31 15.03 -11.51
CA HIS A 38 -2.10 15.16 -10.70
C HIS A 38 -1.68 16.62 -10.61
N ASP A 39 -0.91 16.96 -9.57
CA ASP A 39 -0.51 18.33 -9.29
C ASP A 39 0.70 18.82 -10.12
N GLY A 40 1.40 17.91 -10.82
CA GLY A 40 2.57 18.23 -11.61
C GLY A 40 3.86 18.45 -10.81
N ARG A 41 3.81 18.22 -9.51
CA ARG A 41 4.97 18.35 -8.60
C ARG A 41 5.37 17.01 -8.02
N GLU A 42 4.66 16.54 -6.99
CA GLU A 42 4.86 15.19 -6.44
C GLU A 42 4.39 14.13 -7.42
N SER A 43 3.31 14.40 -8.13
CA SER A 43 2.75 13.51 -9.12
C SER A 43 2.84 14.16 -10.50
N VAL A 44 3.56 13.51 -11.42
CA VAL A 44 3.80 14.05 -12.77
C VAL A 44 3.01 13.30 -13.83
N ASP A 45 2.34 12.20 -13.46
CA ASP A 45 1.48 11.43 -14.36
C ASP A 45 0.39 10.73 -13.54
N SER A 46 -0.71 10.39 -14.17
CA SER A 46 -1.85 9.72 -13.52
C SER A 46 -2.45 8.69 -14.44
N ILE A 47 -2.93 7.59 -13.85
CA ILE A 47 -3.56 6.51 -14.61
C ILE A 47 -4.68 5.88 -13.77
N TRP A 48 -5.75 5.47 -14.43
CA TRP A 48 -6.77 4.60 -13.86
C TRP A 48 -6.36 3.16 -14.13
N ILE A 49 -6.14 2.36 -13.08
CA ILE A 49 -5.65 0.99 -13.22
C ILE A 49 -6.21 0.14 -12.07
N SER A 50 -6.47 -1.14 -12.35
CA SER A 50 -6.86 -2.06 -11.28
C SER A 50 -5.64 -2.40 -10.40
N PRO A 51 -5.85 -2.71 -9.11
CA PRO A 51 -4.75 -3.13 -8.24
C PRO A 51 -4.01 -4.36 -8.80
N ALA A 52 -4.73 -5.32 -9.34
CA ALA A 52 -4.11 -6.53 -9.90
C ALA A 52 -3.21 -6.22 -11.09
N ASP A 53 -3.63 -5.32 -11.98
CA ASP A 53 -2.84 -4.93 -13.14
C ASP A 53 -1.60 -4.12 -12.73
N ALA A 54 -1.71 -3.29 -11.71
CA ALA A 54 -0.57 -2.55 -11.18
C ALA A 54 0.49 -3.49 -10.59
N ILE A 55 0.07 -4.53 -9.89
CA ILE A 55 0.98 -5.53 -9.31
C ILE A 55 1.63 -6.38 -10.40
N ALA A 56 0.87 -6.74 -11.43
CA ALA A 56 1.35 -7.61 -12.51
C ALA A 56 2.53 -7.00 -13.26
N ASP A 57 2.61 -5.67 -13.33
CA ASP A 57 3.71 -4.96 -13.99
C ASP A 57 4.30 -3.89 -13.07
N ARG A 58 4.69 -4.31 -11.88
CA ARG A 58 5.11 -3.39 -10.81
C ARG A 58 6.35 -2.57 -11.13
N LYS A 59 7.22 -3.05 -12.01
CA LYS A 59 8.42 -2.30 -12.42
C LYS A 59 8.06 -1.13 -13.33
N LYS A 60 7.13 -1.36 -14.27
CA LYS A 60 6.63 -0.32 -15.15
C LYS A 60 5.98 0.83 -14.36
N TRP A 61 5.22 0.49 -13.32
CA TRP A 61 4.48 1.47 -12.53
C TRP A 61 5.22 1.91 -11.26
N ASN A 62 6.48 1.50 -11.08
CA ASN A 62 7.29 1.82 -9.89
C ASN A 62 6.61 1.45 -8.57
N VAL A 63 6.02 0.27 -8.51
CA VAL A 63 5.33 -0.20 -7.30
C VAL A 63 6.37 -0.81 -6.36
N ILE A 64 6.69 -0.10 -5.28
CA ILE A 64 7.59 -0.60 -4.25
C ILE A 64 6.87 -1.56 -3.30
N PHE A 65 7.61 -2.27 -2.45
CA PHE A 65 7.07 -3.34 -1.62
C PHE A 65 5.87 -2.90 -0.75
N PRO A 66 5.92 -1.81 0.03
CA PRO A 66 4.77 -1.42 0.85
C PRO A 66 3.52 -1.12 0.02
N THR A 67 3.69 -0.47 -1.13
CA THR A 67 2.59 -0.18 -2.03
C THR A 67 2.02 -1.46 -2.62
N LYS A 68 2.89 -2.42 -2.99
CA LYS A 68 2.45 -3.75 -3.45
C LYS A 68 1.57 -4.44 -2.43
N LEU A 69 1.95 -4.42 -1.15
CA LEU A 69 1.18 -5.05 -0.08
C LEU A 69 -0.21 -4.43 0.04
N ASN A 70 -0.31 -3.11 0.00
CA ASN A 70 -1.60 -2.43 0.05
C ASN A 70 -2.46 -2.74 -1.17
N LEU A 71 -1.85 -2.81 -2.36
CA LEU A 71 -2.56 -3.18 -3.58
C LEU A 71 -3.04 -4.63 -3.55
N MET A 72 -2.23 -5.56 -3.02
CA MET A 72 -2.64 -6.96 -2.83
C MET A 72 -3.85 -7.06 -1.92
N LYS A 73 -3.86 -6.30 -0.83
CA LYS A 73 -4.97 -6.27 0.10
C LYS A 73 -6.22 -5.70 -0.56
N LEU A 74 -6.08 -4.61 -1.31
CA LEU A 74 -7.18 -3.97 -2.03
C LEU A 74 -7.71 -4.87 -3.15
N ALA A 75 -6.86 -5.64 -3.81
CA ALA A 75 -7.22 -6.52 -4.92
C ALA A 75 -8.14 -7.68 -4.51
N LYS A 76 -8.27 -7.97 -3.22
CA LYS A 76 -9.20 -8.98 -2.71
C LYS A 76 -10.66 -8.57 -2.90
N SER A 77 -10.92 -7.28 -3.04
CA SER A 77 -12.27 -6.73 -3.22
C SER A 77 -12.54 -6.53 -4.71
N LYS A 78 -13.72 -6.94 -5.17
CA LYS A 78 -14.09 -6.86 -6.59
C LYS A 78 -14.81 -5.56 -6.92
N THR A 79 -15.40 -4.90 -5.93
CA THR A 79 -16.16 -3.65 -6.12
C THR A 79 -15.71 -2.62 -5.10
N VAL A 80 -16.05 -1.35 -5.37
CA VAL A 80 -15.80 -0.25 -4.44
C VAL A 80 -16.52 -0.50 -3.12
N ALA A 81 -17.77 -0.96 -3.16
CA ALA A 81 -18.54 -1.26 -1.95
C ALA A 81 -17.87 -2.34 -1.11
N ASP A 82 -17.36 -3.41 -1.73
CA ASP A 82 -16.65 -4.47 -1.03
C ASP A 82 -15.36 -3.96 -0.40
N ALA A 83 -14.60 -3.12 -1.10
CA ALA A 83 -13.35 -2.55 -0.59
C ALA A 83 -13.61 -1.66 0.62
N LEU A 84 -14.62 -0.81 0.57
CA LEU A 84 -14.98 0.07 1.68
C LEU A 84 -15.48 -0.73 2.89
N ALA A 85 -16.29 -1.75 2.66
CA ALA A 85 -16.79 -2.62 3.73
C ALA A 85 -15.66 -3.40 4.39
N ALA A 86 -14.71 -3.93 3.61
CA ALA A 86 -13.55 -4.65 4.14
C ALA A 86 -12.66 -3.73 4.98
N ALA A 87 -12.42 -2.51 4.52
CA ALA A 87 -11.62 -1.54 5.26
C ALA A 87 -12.30 -1.11 6.57
N ASP A 88 -13.61 -0.96 6.55
CA ASP A 88 -14.40 -0.58 7.73
C ASP A 88 -14.45 -1.71 8.78
N ALA A 89 -14.52 -2.96 8.31
CA ALA A 89 -14.59 -4.13 9.19
C ALA A 89 -13.22 -4.47 9.82
N GLU A 90 -12.12 -4.11 9.18
CA GLU A 90 -10.78 -4.41 9.65
C GLU A 90 -10.15 -3.17 10.29
N LYS A 91 -9.74 -3.30 11.55
CA LYS A 91 -9.02 -2.22 12.23
C LYS A 91 -7.55 -2.27 11.83
N PRO A 92 -7.01 -1.26 11.15
CA PRO A 92 -5.61 -1.29 10.72
C PRO A 92 -4.65 -1.37 11.90
N LEU A 93 -3.64 -2.24 11.77
CA LEU A 93 -2.53 -2.32 12.71
C LEU A 93 -1.36 -1.52 12.16
N THR A 94 -0.63 -0.86 13.06
CA THR A 94 0.57 -0.11 12.65
C THR A 94 1.64 -1.07 12.17
N VAL A 95 2.15 -0.85 10.96
CA VAL A 95 3.21 -1.66 10.35
C VAL A 95 4.50 -0.87 10.32
N THR A 96 5.53 -1.38 11.00
CA THR A 96 6.89 -0.83 10.96
C THR A 96 7.82 -1.89 10.42
N PRO A 97 8.20 -1.80 9.13
CA PRO A 97 9.09 -2.80 8.53
C PRO A 97 10.48 -2.79 9.19
N TRP A 98 11.14 -3.94 9.19
CA TRP A 98 12.52 -4.06 9.67
C TRP A 98 13.33 -4.94 8.72
N VAL A 99 14.65 -4.87 8.83
CA VAL A 99 15.57 -5.65 8.01
C VAL A 99 16.22 -6.72 8.86
N GLU A 100 16.24 -7.96 8.37
CA GLU A 100 16.97 -9.07 8.97
C GLU A 100 17.91 -9.71 7.95
N GLN A 101 18.97 -10.36 8.45
CA GLN A 101 19.84 -11.13 7.58
C GLN A 101 19.22 -12.49 7.30
N GLY A 102 19.05 -12.80 6.02
CA GLY A 102 18.60 -14.10 5.55
C GLY A 102 19.74 -14.91 4.97
N PRO A 103 19.49 -16.18 4.59
CA PRO A 103 20.52 -17.04 4.01
C PRO A 103 21.10 -16.51 2.68
N ASP A 104 20.31 -15.76 1.92
CA ASP A 104 20.70 -15.21 0.63
C ASP A 104 20.89 -13.69 0.65
N GLY A 105 21.05 -13.11 1.84
CA GLY A 105 21.24 -11.67 2.02
C GLY A 105 20.16 -11.03 2.88
N PRO A 106 20.17 -9.69 2.99
CA PRO A 106 19.20 -8.99 3.83
C PRO A 106 17.79 -9.11 3.27
N ILE A 107 16.82 -9.27 4.17
CA ILE A 107 15.39 -9.33 3.85
C ILE A 107 14.65 -8.24 4.62
N LEU A 108 13.65 -7.67 3.96
CA LEU A 108 12.72 -6.74 4.58
C LEU A 108 11.51 -7.52 5.06
N LYS A 109 11.12 -7.30 6.31
CA LYS A 109 10.01 -8.02 6.96
C LYS A 109 9.01 -7.05 7.56
N ILE A 110 7.77 -7.51 7.64
CA ILE A 110 6.70 -6.84 8.38
C ILE A 110 6.06 -7.85 9.32
N ARG A 111 5.29 -7.34 10.29
CA ARG A 111 4.51 -8.19 11.19
C ARG A 111 3.54 -9.05 10.39
N ASP A 112 3.27 -10.27 10.88
CA ASP A 112 2.44 -11.25 10.17
C ASP A 112 0.95 -11.18 10.52
N ASP A 113 0.56 -10.29 11.42
CA ASP A 113 -0.82 -10.17 11.91
C ASP A 113 -1.56 -8.93 11.41
N ALA A 114 -1.00 -8.24 10.40
CA ALA A 114 -1.60 -7.02 9.84
C ALA A 114 -2.53 -7.27 8.63
N GLY A 115 -2.80 -8.53 8.30
CA GLY A 115 -3.72 -8.88 7.23
C GLY A 115 -3.12 -8.93 5.83
N TYR A 116 -1.80 -8.92 5.73
CA TYR A 116 -1.10 -9.02 4.45
C TYR A 116 -0.68 -10.46 4.18
N GLU A 117 -0.85 -10.90 2.94
CA GLU A 117 -0.49 -12.26 2.52
C GLU A 117 1.02 -12.46 2.40
N GLN A 118 1.74 -11.40 1.99
CA GLN A 118 3.19 -11.42 1.89
C GLN A 118 3.77 -10.58 3.02
N THR A 119 4.70 -11.15 3.78
CA THR A 119 5.30 -10.47 4.94
C THR A 119 6.82 -10.32 4.84
N THR A 120 7.44 -10.89 3.81
CA THR A 120 8.89 -10.79 3.60
C THR A 120 9.21 -10.58 2.13
N THR A 121 10.33 -9.92 1.87
CA THR A 121 10.88 -9.81 0.51
C THR A 121 12.39 -9.60 0.61
N PRO A 122 13.20 -10.09 -0.36
CA PRO A 122 14.60 -9.70 -0.42
C PRO A 122 14.71 -8.16 -0.48
N LEU A 123 15.63 -7.59 0.29
CA LEU A 123 15.75 -6.13 0.36
C LEU A 123 15.98 -5.51 -1.02
N ARG A 124 16.72 -6.18 -1.90
CA ARG A 124 16.97 -5.71 -3.26
C ARG A 124 15.72 -5.61 -4.13
N GLU A 125 14.65 -6.32 -3.74
CA GLU A 125 13.37 -6.32 -4.47
C GLU A 125 12.32 -5.39 -3.85
N ALA A 126 12.66 -4.72 -2.75
CA ALA A 126 11.71 -3.86 -2.04
C ALA A 126 11.44 -2.53 -2.77
N THR A 127 12.27 -2.16 -3.72
CA THR A 127 12.14 -0.91 -4.49
C THR A 127 12.04 -1.16 -5.99
#